data_1d05b2d2deea5917aacd4a57dd4a8ade
#
_entry.id   1d05b2d2deea5917aacd4a57dd4a8ade
#
_cell.length_a   1.000
_cell.length_b   1.000
_cell.length_c   1.000
_cell.angle_alpha   90.00
_cell.angle_beta   90.00
_cell.angle_gamma   90.00
#
_symmetry.space_group_name_H-M   'P 1'
#
loop_
_entity.id
_entity.type
_entity.pdbx_description
1 polymer ?
#
loop_
_entity_poly.entity_id
_entity_poly.type
_entity_poly.pdbx_seq_one_letter_code
_entity_poly.pdbx_strand_id
1 'polypeptide(L)'
;MKKIDTLANDIYDLLENGTKSPKQEHLFAMASEIVDSMKKQLWTGTTPSKKGKLRMSNIGKPCTRALWYDINGDEKAERLTPQTKLKFIVGDIVESVILYLVKESGHTVTDQQKEVELQGIKGHIDAVIDGELVDVKSSSSYG
;
A
#
# COMPACT_ATOMS: atom_id res chain seq x y z
N MET A 1 9.36 -24.56 0.05
CA MET A 1 8.56 -23.36 -0.21
C MET A 1 7.83 -23.05 1.09
N LYS A 2 8.02 -21.84 1.65
CA LYS A 2 7.31 -21.43 2.86
C LYS A 2 5.82 -21.28 2.57
N LYS A 3 5.00 -21.31 3.61
CA LYS A 3 3.55 -21.12 3.51
C LYS A 3 3.16 -19.88 4.31
N ILE A 4 2.13 -19.20 3.86
CA ILE A 4 1.62 -18.00 4.51
C ILE A 4 1.25 -18.22 5.99
N ASP A 5 0.88 -19.42 6.37
CA ASP A 5 0.51 -19.77 7.74
C ASP A 5 1.64 -19.54 8.77
N THR A 6 2.91 -19.57 8.32
CA THR A 6 4.06 -19.34 9.19
C THR A 6 4.57 -17.90 9.16
N LEU A 7 4.00 -17.04 8.29
CA LEU A 7 4.49 -15.71 7.98
C LEU A 7 4.73 -14.84 9.23
N ALA A 8 3.76 -14.77 10.12
CA ALA A 8 3.87 -13.93 11.33
C ALA A 8 5.00 -14.43 12.25
N ASN A 9 5.07 -15.74 12.47
CA ASN A 9 6.10 -16.34 13.32
C ASN A 9 7.50 -16.16 12.69
N ASP A 10 7.63 -16.36 11.38
CA ASP A 10 8.90 -16.20 10.68
C ASP A 10 9.40 -14.74 10.71
N ILE A 11 8.50 -13.75 10.67
CA ILE A 11 8.86 -12.34 10.86
C ILE A 11 9.29 -12.08 12.31
N TYR A 12 8.57 -12.62 13.30
CA TYR A 12 8.95 -12.46 14.70
C TYR A 12 10.30 -13.09 15.00
N ASP A 13 10.53 -14.30 14.49
CA ASP A 13 11.83 -14.98 14.63
C ASP A 13 12.97 -14.16 13.99
N LEU A 14 12.71 -13.55 12.82
CA LEU A 14 13.67 -12.65 12.17
C LEU A 14 13.97 -11.42 13.04
N LEU A 15 12.94 -10.81 13.64
CA LEU A 15 13.11 -9.63 14.48
C LEU A 15 13.82 -9.95 15.81
N GLU A 16 13.57 -11.12 16.38
CA GLU A 16 14.19 -11.59 17.64
C GLU A 16 15.65 -11.98 17.44
N ASN A 17 15.93 -12.77 16.40
CA ASN A 17 17.25 -13.37 16.19
C ASN A 17 18.13 -12.59 15.20
N GLY A 18 17.53 -11.66 14.44
CA GLY A 18 18.20 -10.92 13.39
C GLY A 18 18.55 -11.76 12.18
N THR A 19 19.19 -11.14 11.20
CA THR A 19 19.77 -11.82 10.03
C THR A 19 21.26 -11.56 9.96
N LYS A 20 22.04 -12.60 9.65
CA LYS A 20 23.50 -12.48 9.53
C LYS A 20 23.94 -11.72 8.29
N SER A 21 23.09 -11.65 7.28
CA SER A 21 23.38 -11.00 6.01
C SER A 21 22.09 -10.52 5.36
N PRO A 22 21.61 -9.31 5.71
CA PRO A 22 20.46 -8.75 5.03
C PRO A 22 20.77 -8.57 3.54
N LYS A 23 19.82 -8.95 2.69
CA LYS A 23 20.00 -8.83 1.25
C LYS A 23 19.93 -7.37 0.84
N GLN A 24 21.01 -6.86 0.30
CA GLN A 24 21.10 -5.45 -0.11
C GLN A 24 20.06 -5.08 -1.14
N GLU A 25 19.71 -5.98 -2.05
CA GLU A 25 18.67 -5.77 -3.06
C GLU A 25 17.29 -5.49 -2.42
N HIS A 26 16.94 -6.20 -1.33
CA HIS A 26 15.68 -5.97 -0.61
C HIS A 26 15.69 -4.63 0.13
N LEU A 27 16.83 -4.26 0.73
CA LEU A 27 16.99 -2.95 1.38
C LEU A 27 16.87 -1.79 0.38
N PHE A 28 17.53 -1.90 -0.77
CA PHE A 28 17.43 -0.87 -1.81
C PHE A 28 16.02 -0.77 -2.40
N ALA A 29 15.36 -1.91 -2.61
CA ALA A 29 13.97 -1.92 -3.07
C ALA A 29 13.05 -1.18 -2.08
N MET A 30 13.11 -1.54 -0.79
CA MET A 30 12.35 -0.87 0.27
C MET A 30 12.66 0.64 0.32
N ALA A 31 13.93 1.02 0.28
CA ALA A 31 14.33 2.42 0.31
C ALA A 31 13.79 3.20 -0.90
N SER A 32 13.82 2.60 -2.10
CA SER A 32 13.27 3.20 -3.31
C SER A 32 11.75 3.41 -3.21
N GLU A 33 11.02 2.42 -2.70
CA GLU A 33 9.57 2.51 -2.48
C GLU A 33 9.21 3.66 -1.52
N ILE A 34 9.93 3.79 -0.41
CA ILE A 34 9.74 4.88 0.56
C ILE A 34 10.02 6.24 -0.11
N VAL A 35 11.11 6.36 -0.87
CA VAL A 35 11.45 7.59 -1.59
C VAL A 35 10.37 7.94 -2.61
N ASP A 36 9.86 6.96 -3.35
CA ASP A 36 8.83 7.20 -4.37
C ASP A 36 7.49 7.57 -3.74
N SER A 37 7.13 6.98 -2.59
CA SER A 37 5.97 7.41 -1.80
C SER A 37 6.12 8.86 -1.34
N MET A 38 7.26 9.23 -0.78
CA MET A 38 7.55 10.61 -0.37
C MET A 38 7.42 11.58 -1.53
N LYS A 39 8.00 11.25 -2.68
CA LYS A 39 7.86 12.06 -3.91
C LYS A 39 6.39 12.21 -4.30
N LYS A 40 5.63 11.09 -4.34
CA LYS A 40 4.21 11.10 -4.69
C LYS A 40 3.39 12.02 -3.78
N GLN A 41 3.63 12.01 -2.47
CA GLN A 41 2.87 12.81 -1.52
C GLN A 41 3.29 14.29 -1.49
N LEU A 42 4.55 14.59 -1.75
CA LEU A 42 5.10 15.95 -1.67
C LEU A 42 5.06 16.70 -3.01
N TRP A 43 5.27 15.98 -4.13
CA TRP A 43 5.42 16.60 -5.45
C TRP A 43 4.18 16.57 -6.33
N THR A 44 3.20 15.75 -6.03
CA THR A 44 1.96 15.83 -6.79
C THR A 44 1.33 17.17 -6.55
N GLY A 45 1.38 17.99 -7.60
CA GLY A 45 0.78 19.31 -7.59
C GLY A 45 -0.64 19.25 -7.04
N THR A 46 -0.93 20.14 -6.16
CA THR A 46 -2.10 20.21 -5.29
C THR A 46 -3.42 20.52 -6.01
N THR A 47 -3.48 20.32 -7.31
CA THR A 47 -4.73 20.53 -8.05
C THR A 47 -5.58 19.27 -7.92
N PRO A 48 -6.73 19.34 -7.23
CA PRO A 48 -7.67 18.23 -7.22
C PRO A 48 -7.99 17.86 -8.67
N SER A 49 -7.89 16.59 -9.01
CA SER A 49 -8.33 16.13 -10.32
C SER A 49 -9.80 16.48 -10.47
N LYS A 50 -10.14 17.32 -11.45
CA LYS A 50 -11.52 17.72 -11.69
C LYS A 50 -12.43 16.55 -12.07
N LYS A 51 -11.86 15.41 -12.44
CA LYS A 51 -12.60 14.18 -12.76
C LYS A 51 -11.85 12.99 -12.20
N GLY A 52 -12.50 12.24 -11.33
CA GLY A 52 -12.03 10.95 -10.86
C GLY A 52 -12.38 9.83 -11.83
N LYS A 53 -11.95 8.63 -11.47
CA LYS A 53 -12.33 7.40 -12.19
C LYS A 53 -12.92 6.43 -11.17
N LEU A 54 -13.83 5.60 -11.65
CA LEU A 54 -14.28 4.46 -10.86
C LEU A 54 -13.09 3.55 -10.61
N ARG A 55 -12.86 3.20 -9.35
CA ARG A 55 -11.77 2.33 -8.90
C ARG A 55 -12.32 1.23 -8.01
N MET A 56 -11.63 0.12 -7.93
CA MET A 56 -12.02 -0.98 -7.05
C MET A 56 -12.13 -0.54 -5.58
N SER A 57 -11.28 0.42 -5.16
CA SER A 57 -11.29 0.97 -3.80
C SER A 57 -12.48 1.88 -3.48
N ASN A 58 -13.21 2.39 -4.48
CA ASN A 58 -14.35 3.28 -4.25
C ASN A 58 -15.71 2.70 -4.68
N ILE A 59 -15.73 1.60 -5.45
CA ILE A 59 -16.96 1.00 -5.96
C ILE A 59 -17.92 0.52 -4.86
N GLY A 60 -17.37 0.15 -3.68
CA GLY A 60 -18.14 -0.31 -2.53
C GLY A 60 -18.64 0.80 -1.60
N LYS A 61 -18.51 2.06 -1.96
CA LYS A 61 -19.00 3.15 -1.12
C LYS A 61 -20.54 3.07 -0.98
N PRO A 62 -21.07 3.10 0.25
CA PRO A 62 -22.52 2.97 0.49
C PRO A 62 -23.31 4.19 -0.02
N CYS A 63 -22.65 5.33 -0.17
CA CYS A 63 -23.28 6.56 -0.66
C CYS A 63 -23.01 6.77 -2.15
N THR A 64 -24.01 6.50 -2.99
CA THR A 64 -23.93 6.71 -4.45
C THR A 64 -23.68 8.16 -4.83
N ARG A 65 -24.18 9.12 -4.04
CA ARG A 65 -23.90 10.55 -4.24
C ARG A 65 -22.43 10.89 -4.04
N ALA A 66 -21.79 10.32 -2.99
CA ALA A 66 -20.35 10.49 -2.79
C ALA A 66 -19.56 9.89 -3.95
N LEU A 67 -19.95 8.71 -4.42
CA LEU A 67 -19.34 8.08 -5.59
C LEU A 67 -19.51 8.93 -6.86
N TRP A 68 -20.65 9.55 -7.05
CA TRP A 68 -20.89 10.45 -8.18
C TRP A 68 -19.93 11.64 -8.17
N TYR A 69 -19.70 12.28 -7.01
CA TYR A 69 -18.74 13.37 -6.87
C TYR A 69 -17.30 12.89 -7.08
N ASP A 70 -16.95 11.70 -6.60
CA ASP A 70 -15.62 11.10 -6.84
C ASP A 70 -15.33 10.94 -8.35
N ILE A 71 -16.35 10.62 -9.15
CA ILE A 71 -16.21 10.39 -10.60
C ILE A 71 -16.26 11.69 -11.39
N ASN A 72 -17.22 12.55 -11.07
CA ASN A 72 -17.50 13.77 -11.86
C ASN A 72 -16.67 14.97 -11.40
N GLY A 73 -16.06 14.87 -10.23
CA GLY A 73 -15.36 15.96 -9.56
C GLY A 73 -16.32 16.87 -8.80
N ASP A 74 -15.79 17.55 -7.83
CA ASP A 74 -16.48 18.60 -7.07
C ASP A 74 -15.61 19.86 -7.09
N GLU A 75 -16.16 20.98 -7.55
CA GLU A 75 -15.46 22.27 -7.55
C GLU A 75 -15.14 22.74 -6.12
N LYS A 76 -15.89 22.24 -5.13
CA LYS A 76 -15.71 22.51 -3.69
C LYS A 76 -14.87 21.42 -2.98
N ALA A 77 -14.27 20.48 -3.73
CA ALA A 77 -13.44 19.44 -3.12
C ALA A 77 -12.33 20.06 -2.29
N GLU A 78 -12.34 19.76 -1.00
CA GLU A 78 -11.31 20.22 -0.09
C GLU A 78 -9.98 19.49 -0.38
N ARG A 79 -8.89 20.23 -0.22
CA ARG A 79 -7.56 19.63 -0.30
C ARG A 79 -7.35 18.70 0.89
N LEU A 80 -6.62 17.63 0.66
CA LEU A 80 -6.21 16.75 1.75
C LEU A 80 -5.47 17.55 2.84
N THR A 81 -5.90 17.35 4.08
CA THR A 81 -5.23 18.00 5.22
C THR A 81 -3.80 17.47 5.36
N PRO A 82 -2.88 18.27 5.93
CA PRO A 82 -1.52 17.80 6.21
C PRO A 82 -1.50 16.51 7.04
N GLN A 83 -2.41 16.36 8.01
CA GLN A 83 -2.54 15.17 8.84
C GLN A 83 -2.93 13.94 8.01
N THR A 84 -3.85 14.10 7.04
CA THR A 84 -4.25 13.01 6.14
C THR A 84 -3.09 12.59 5.24
N LYS A 85 -2.32 13.55 4.70
CA LYS A 85 -1.13 13.25 3.91
C LYS A 85 -0.09 12.49 4.73
N LEU A 86 0.13 12.90 5.99
CA LEU A 86 1.05 12.21 6.88
C LEU A 86 0.61 10.77 7.16
N LYS A 87 -0.69 10.53 7.35
CA LYS A 87 -1.23 9.16 7.50
C LYS A 87 -0.94 8.30 6.27
N PHE A 88 -1.07 8.84 5.06
CA PHE A 88 -0.74 8.11 3.83
C PHE A 88 0.75 7.77 3.75
N ILE A 89 1.63 8.74 4.06
CA ILE A 89 3.08 8.50 4.10
C ILE A 89 3.41 7.38 5.09
N VAL A 90 2.86 7.44 6.31
CA VAL A 90 3.10 6.40 7.33
C VAL A 90 2.57 5.04 6.86
N GLY A 91 1.39 5.00 6.24
CA GLY A 91 0.83 3.77 5.67
C GLY A 91 1.76 3.14 4.63
N ASP A 92 2.21 3.93 3.67
CA ASP A 92 3.11 3.48 2.61
C ASP A 92 4.47 2.99 3.17
N ILE A 93 5.02 3.68 4.19
CA ILE A 93 6.26 3.26 4.87
C ILE A 93 6.06 1.92 5.59
N VAL A 94 4.96 1.77 6.32
CA VAL A 94 4.65 0.52 7.02
C VAL A 94 4.53 -0.63 6.04
N GLU A 95 3.84 -0.45 4.93
CA GLU A 95 3.72 -1.45 3.87
C GLU A 95 5.10 -1.87 3.33
N SER A 96 5.95 -0.89 2.95
CA SER A 96 7.29 -1.16 2.42
C SER A 96 8.17 -1.92 3.42
N VAL A 97 8.10 -1.55 4.71
CA VAL A 97 8.85 -2.24 5.78
C VAL A 97 8.35 -3.66 5.99
N ILE A 98 7.03 -3.88 6.04
CA ILE A 98 6.45 -5.21 6.21
C ILE A 98 6.84 -6.12 5.03
N LEU A 99 6.71 -5.65 3.79
CA LEU A 99 7.10 -6.43 2.61
C LEU A 99 8.60 -6.74 2.57
N TYR A 100 9.44 -5.83 3.06
CA TYR A 100 10.87 -6.10 3.26
C TYR A 100 11.08 -7.24 4.27
N LEU A 101 10.44 -7.20 5.45
CA LEU A 101 10.55 -8.24 6.46
C LEU A 101 10.05 -9.59 5.95
N VAL A 102 8.98 -9.61 5.16
CA VAL A 102 8.46 -10.81 4.49
C VAL A 102 9.53 -11.43 3.59
N LYS A 103 10.17 -10.62 2.75
CA LYS A 103 11.25 -11.10 1.84
C LYS A 103 12.47 -11.61 2.63
N GLU A 104 12.89 -10.89 3.68
CA GLU A 104 14.04 -11.27 4.52
C GLU A 104 13.76 -12.52 5.36
N SER A 105 12.52 -12.74 5.79
CA SER A 105 12.11 -13.96 6.49
C SER A 105 12.01 -15.19 5.56
N GLY A 106 12.28 -15.01 4.25
CA GLY A 106 12.39 -16.08 3.28
C GLY A 106 11.07 -16.47 2.59
N HIS A 107 10.04 -15.63 2.69
CA HIS A 107 8.81 -15.78 1.92
C HIS A 107 8.95 -15.17 0.52
N THR A 108 8.15 -15.66 -0.41
CA THR A 108 8.14 -15.17 -1.80
C THR A 108 7.10 -14.08 -1.96
N VAL A 109 7.54 -12.89 -2.38
CA VAL A 109 6.65 -11.76 -2.69
C VAL A 109 6.64 -11.53 -4.19
N THR A 110 5.46 -11.56 -4.80
CA THR A 110 5.25 -11.29 -6.22
C THR A 110 4.11 -10.29 -6.42
N ASP A 111 3.97 -9.78 -7.63
CA ASP A 111 2.88 -8.87 -8.04
C ASP A 111 2.69 -7.64 -7.11
N GLN A 112 3.79 -7.16 -6.51
CA GLN A 112 3.76 -6.01 -5.60
C GLN A 112 3.27 -4.76 -6.34
N GLN A 113 2.26 -4.07 -5.76
CA GLN A 113 1.62 -2.88 -6.32
C GLN A 113 1.12 -3.05 -7.76
N LYS A 114 0.75 -4.26 -8.14
CA LYS A 114 0.28 -4.58 -9.49
C LYS A 114 -1.08 -3.97 -9.76
N GLU A 115 -1.18 -3.23 -10.86
CA GLU A 115 -2.47 -2.77 -11.36
C GLU A 115 -3.28 -3.97 -11.89
N VAL A 116 -4.53 -4.05 -11.47
CA VAL A 116 -5.52 -5.02 -11.96
C VAL A 116 -6.70 -4.26 -12.55
N GLU A 117 -7.30 -4.82 -13.59
CA GLU A 117 -8.45 -4.22 -14.24
C GLU A 117 -9.53 -5.29 -14.50
N LEU A 118 -10.75 -4.95 -14.14
CA LEU A 118 -11.93 -5.75 -14.42
C LEU A 118 -13.05 -4.86 -14.96
N GLN A 119 -13.54 -5.12 -16.15
CA GLN A 119 -14.61 -4.36 -16.81
C GLN A 119 -14.35 -2.84 -16.87
N GLY A 120 -13.09 -2.44 -17.11
CA GLY A 120 -12.69 -1.04 -17.16
C GLY A 120 -12.49 -0.38 -15.78
N ILE A 121 -12.70 -1.13 -14.69
CA ILE A 121 -12.48 -0.65 -13.32
C ILE A 121 -11.10 -1.08 -12.88
N LYS A 122 -10.26 -0.11 -12.53
CA LYS A 122 -8.87 -0.35 -12.11
C LYS A 122 -8.73 -0.39 -10.60
N GLY A 123 -7.81 -1.23 -10.14
CA GLY A 123 -7.37 -1.32 -8.76
C GLY A 123 -5.89 -1.67 -8.69
N HIS A 124 -5.35 -1.67 -7.49
CA HIS A 124 -4.00 -2.17 -7.20
C HIS A 124 -4.12 -3.19 -6.08
N ILE A 125 -3.32 -4.23 -6.18
CA ILE A 125 -3.12 -5.18 -5.10
C ILE A 125 -1.81 -4.83 -4.40
N ASP A 126 -1.73 -5.02 -3.08
CA ASP A 126 -0.50 -4.71 -2.37
C ASP A 126 0.59 -5.72 -2.71
N ALA A 127 0.31 -7.00 -2.56
CA ALA A 127 1.23 -8.07 -2.94
C ALA A 127 0.54 -9.44 -3.04
N VAL A 128 1.23 -10.40 -3.65
CA VAL A 128 0.98 -11.82 -3.50
C VAL A 128 2.14 -12.43 -2.72
N ILE A 129 1.85 -13.05 -1.57
CA ILE A 129 2.84 -13.69 -0.70
C ILE A 129 2.60 -15.20 -0.71
N ASP A 130 3.61 -15.97 -1.11
CA ASP A 130 3.55 -17.43 -1.23
C ASP A 130 2.35 -17.95 -2.06
N GLY A 131 1.87 -17.16 -3.00
CA GLY A 131 0.73 -17.47 -3.85
C GLY A 131 -0.63 -16.97 -3.32
N GLU A 132 -0.67 -16.36 -2.15
CA GLU A 132 -1.88 -15.80 -1.53
C GLU A 132 -1.93 -14.28 -1.72
N LEU A 133 -3.12 -13.76 -2.07
CA LEU A 133 -3.36 -12.32 -2.16
C LEU A 133 -3.39 -11.70 -0.77
N VAL A 134 -2.54 -10.69 -0.55
CA VAL A 134 -2.38 -10.04 0.75
C VAL A 134 -2.59 -8.53 0.61
N ASP A 135 -3.31 -7.95 1.56
CA ASP A 135 -3.49 -6.52 1.75
C ASP A 135 -2.87 -6.10 3.09
N VAL A 136 -1.99 -5.10 3.05
CA VAL A 136 -1.26 -4.62 4.23
C VAL A 136 -1.96 -3.40 4.81
N LYS A 137 -2.45 -3.51 6.03
CA LYS A 137 -3.14 -2.42 6.74
C LYS A 137 -2.45 -2.06 8.04
N SER A 138 -2.19 -0.78 8.22
CA SER A 138 -1.83 -0.24 9.53
C SER A 138 -3.09 0.13 10.30
N SER A 139 -3.23 -0.37 11.53
CA SER A 139 -4.30 0.04 12.44
C SER A 139 -3.71 0.53 13.74
N SER A 140 -4.35 1.54 14.36
CA SER A 140 -4.01 1.90 15.73
C SER A 140 -4.78 1.02 16.71
N SER A 141 -4.17 0.68 17.85
CA SER A 141 -4.83 -0.05 18.94
C SER A 141 -5.96 0.74 19.60
N TYR A 142 -6.18 1.97 19.18
CA TYR A 142 -7.24 2.88 19.61
C TYR A 142 -8.19 3.18 18.45
N GLY A 143 -8.68 2.14 17.82
CA GLY A 143 -9.75 2.20 16.82
C GLY A 143 -11.09 1.86 17.43
#